data_1c73f0b480bae883dd938175f280debf
#
_entry.id   1c73f0b480bae883dd938175f280debf
#
_cell.length_a   1.000
_cell.length_b   1.000
_cell.length_c   1.000
_cell.angle_alpha   90.00
_cell.angle_beta   90.00
_cell.angle_gamma   90.00
#
_symmetry.space_group_name_H-M   'P 1'
#
loop_
_entity.id
_entity.type
_entity.pdbx_description
1 polymer ?
#
loop_
_entity_poly.entity_id
_entity_poly.type
_entity_poly.pdbx_seq_one_letter_code
_entity_poly.pdbx_strand_id
1 'polypeptide(L)'
;MSQLKTTLLIIIFTSAWQISSAQGILKRDALTSMDRGVEAMESGYYEAADQFFRDALSKMTKLPSNLAYYFGRNSYHLGKYKQAINWLNKYVELKGTTGQFNDEVREYLALAQEGFRKLREDEIDRTQKQLTTHGYFDCPSPYMHCPICNGTGVLITPGKFGAVYQTCPYSGLSGKLTCEEYNQYLRGELEKKVE
;
A
#
# COMPACT_ATOMS: atom_id res chain seq x y z
N MET A 1 11.35 -18.71 55.17
CA MET A 1 11.36 -19.08 53.72
C MET A 1 9.96 -19.19 53.10
N SER A 2 8.94 -19.48 53.83
CA SER A 2 7.55 -19.60 53.34
C SER A 2 6.94 -18.24 52.97
N GLN A 3 7.15 -17.21 53.77
CA GLN A 3 6.58 -15.87 53.53
C GLN A 3 7.14 -15.17 52.27
N LEU A 4 8.40 -15.45 51.91
CA LEU A 4 9.01 -14.86 50.73
C LEU A 4 8.45 -15.43 49.43
N LYS A 5 8.04 -16.70 49.41
CA LYS A 5 7.41 -17.37 48.28
C LYS A 5 5.99 -16.90 48.01
N THR A 6 5.23 -16.62 49.09
CA THR A 6 3.85 -16.10 48.95
C THR A 6 3.82 -14.66 48.47
N THR A 7 4.73 -13.79 48.93
CA THR A 7 4.83 -12.41 48.45
C THR A 7 5.26 -12.34 46.98
N LEU A 8 6.19 -13.21 46.52
CA LEU A 8 6.62 -13.27 45.14
C LEU A 8 5.49 -13.72 44.21
N LEU A 9 4.68 -14.69 44.62
CA LEU A 9 3.51 -15.16 43.88
C LEU A 9 2.41 -14.09 43.71
N ILE A 10 2.18 -13.27 44.76
CA ILE A 10 1.19 -12.18 44.70
C ILE A 10 1.64 -11.08 43.74
N ILE A 11 2.93 -10.73 43.71
CA ILE A 11 3.48 -9.71 42.78
C ILE A 11 3.35 -10.16 41.33
N ILE A 12 3.59 -11.45 41.02
CA ILE A 12 3.45 -11.99 39.66
C ILE A 12 1.99 -11.99 39.19
N PHE A 13 1.04 -12.29 40.09
CA PHE A 13 -0.39 -12.28 39.76
C PHE A 13 -0.96 -10.86 39.56
N THR A 14 -0.50 -9.86 40.32
CA THR A 14 -0.95 -8.47 40.10
C THR A 14 -0.42 -7.85 38.84
N SER A 15 0.80 -8.20 38.40
CA SER A 15 1.38 -7.71 37.13
C SER A 15 0.68 -8.28 35.88
N ALA A 16 0.20 -9.52 35.94
CA ALA A 16 -0.53 -10.15 34.83
C ALA A 16 -1.91 -9.49 34.58
N TRP A 17 -2.56 -8.98 35.59
CA TRP A 17 -3.86 -8.30 35.47
C TRP A 17 -3.76 -6.92 34.80
N GLN A 18 -2.66 -6.21 35.00
CA GLN A 18 -2.46 -4.88 34.41
C GLN A 18 -2.22 -4.94 32.89
N ILE A 19 -1.58 -5.99 32.39
CA ILE A 19 -1.31 -6.16 30.96
C ILE A 19 -2.61 -6.42 30.18
N SER A 20 -3.53 -7.20 30.73
CA SER A 20 -4.83 -7.49 30.09
C SER A 20 -5.72 -6.25 29.96
N SER A 21 -5.66 -5.33 30.90
CA SER A 21 -6.46 -4.09 30.90
C SER A 21 -5.97 -3.11 29.82
N ALA A 22 -4.67 -2.98 29.64
CA ALA A 22 -4.09 -2.09 28.64
C ALA A 22 -4.41 -2.52 27.19
N GLN A 23 -4.39 -3.82 26.90
CA GLN A 23 -4.77 -4.35 25.59
C GLN A 23 -6.26 -4.14 25.27
N GLY A 24 -7.13 -4.21 26.25
CA GLY A 24 -8.56 -3.93 26.11
C GLY A 24 -8.86 -2.47 25.78
N ILE A 25 -8.12 -1.53 26.35
CA ILE A 25 -8.25 -0.09 26.10
C ILE A 25 -7.78 0.24 24.66
N LEU A 26 -6.59 -0.21 24.29
CA LEU A 26 -6.05 0.02 22.94
C LEU A 26 -6.97 -0.53 21.84
N LYS A 27 -7.55 -1.70 22.05
CA LYS A 27 -8.50 -2.29 21.09
C LYS A 27 -9.78 -1.44 20.97
N ARG A 28 -10.28 -0.91 22.09
CA ARG A 28 -11.48 -0.05 22.09
C ARG A 28 -11.20 1.27 21.37
N ASP A 29 -10.07 1.90 21.64
CA ASP A 29 -9.66 3.14 21.01
C ASP A 29 -9.47 2.96 19.48
N ALA A 30 -8.90 1.84 19.06
CA ALA A 30 -8.77 1.50 17.65
C ALA A 30 -10.13 1.35 16.95
N LEU A 31 -11.10 0.68 17.58
CA LEU A 31 -12.45 0.55 17.05
C LEU A 31 -13.17 1.90 16.98
N THR A 32 -13.04 2.72 18.02
CA THR A 32 -13.59 4.09 18.02
C THR A 32 -13.02 4.93 16.88
N SER A 33 -11.72 4.83 16.62
CA SER A 33 -11.10 5.53 15.49
C SER A 33 -11.63 5.00 14.16
N MET A 34 -11.82 3.68 14.02
CA MET A 34 -12.43 3.11 12.82
C MET A 34 -13.84 3.61 12.60
N ASP A 35 -14.69 3.63 13.64
CA ASP A 35 -16.08 4.09 13.55
C ASP A 35 -16.16 5.58 13.14
N ARG A 36 -15.30 6.43 13.72
CA ARG A 36 -15.17 7.84 13.30
C ARG A 36 -14.73 7.96 11.85
N GLY A 37 -13.84 7.08 11.39
CA GLY A 37 -13.41 7.03 10.00
C GLY A 37 -14.56 6.69 9.06
N VAL A 38 -15.41 5.73 9.43
CA VAL A 38 -16.62 5.37 8.66
C VAL A 38 -17.59 6.55 8.62
N GLU A 39 -17.88 7.17 9.76
CA GLU A 39 -18.77 8.32 9.85
C GLU A 39 -18.28 9.50 8.98
N ALA A 40 -16.98 9.82 9.06
CA ALA A 40 -16.36 10.85 8.24
C ALA A 40 -16.44 10.52 6.73
N MET A 41 -16.17 9.27 6.35
CA MET A 41 -16.25 8.81 4.97
C MET A 41 -17.69 8.89 4.43
N GLU A 42 -18.68 8.43 5.19
CA GLU A 42 -20.10 8.51 4.78
C GLU A 42 -20.59 9.97 4.68
N SER A 43 -19.98 10.88 5.44
CA SER A 43 -20.23 12.31 5.37
C SER A 43 -19.44 13.02 4.25
N GLY A 44 -18.63 12.29 3.46
CA GLY A 44 -17.82 12.84 2.37
C GLY A 44 -16.51 13.51 2.79
N TYR A 45 -16.13 13.43 4.08
CA TYR A 45 -14.85 13.96 4.60
C TYR A 45 -13.73 12.93 4.47
N TYR A 46 -13.36 12.61 3.24
CA TYR A 46 -12.45 11.49 2.93
C TYR A 46 -11.04 11.65 3.49
N GLU A 47 -10.49 12.87 3.54
CA GLU A 47 -9.19 13.13 4.14
C GLU A 47 -9.20 12.89 5.66
N ALA A 48 -10.25 13.33 6.34
CA ALA A 48 -10.41 13.06 7.78
C ALA A 48 -10.59 11.57 8.03
N ALA A 49 -11.37 10.89 7.21
CA ALA A 49 -11.53 9.44 7.27
C ALA A 49 -10.20 8.69 7.10
N ASP A 50 -9.35 9.11 6.15
CA ASP A 50 -8.00 8.53 5.94
C ASP A 50 -7.14 8.63 7.21
N GLN A 51 -7.21 9.77 7.91
CA GLN A 51 -6.48 9.96 9.17
C GLN A 51 -7.01 9.03 10.28
N PHE A 52 -8.32 8.92 10.45
CA PHE A 52 -8.93 8.04 11.43
C PHE A 52 -8.64 6.55 11.14
N PHE A 53 -8.67 6.13 9.87
CA PHE A 53 -8.32 4.76 9.51
C PHE A 53 -6.84 4.44 9.76
N ARG A 54 -5.93 5.39 9.51
CA ARG A 54 -4.50 5.26 9.87
C ARG A 54 -4.30 5.17 11.38
N ASP A 55 -5.01 6.00 12.14
CA ASP A 55 -4.97 5.96 13.59
C ASP A 55 -5.48 4.62 14.13
N ALA A 56 -6.61 4.13 13.62
CA ALA A 56 -7.12 2.80 13.95
C ALA A 56 -6.09 1.71 13.65
N LEU A 57 -5.50 1.73 12.45
CA LEU A 57 -4.51 0.74 12.02
C LEU A 57 -3.27 0.72 12.92
N SER A 58 -2.80 1.88 13.37
CA SER A 58 -1.62 2.00 14.25
C SER A 58 -1.82 1.36 15.63
N LYS A 59 -3.08 1.26 16.08
CA LYS A 59 -3.47 0.71 17.39
C LYS A 59 -3.88 -0.76 17.34
N MET A 60 -3.98 -1.35 16.15
CA MET A 60 -4.44 -2.73 15.95
C MET A 60 -3.29 -3.71 15.78
N THR A 61 -3.32 -4.82 16.52
CA THR A 61 -2.38 -5.94 16.33
C THR A 61 -2.81 -6.91 15.23
N LYS A 62 -4.11 -6.95 14.92
CA LYS A 62 -4.68 -7.74 13.83
C LYS A 62 -5.57 -6.84 12.98
N LEU A 63 -5.38 -6.91 11.67
CA LEU A 63 -6.17 -6.14 10.71
C LEU A 63 -7.60 -6.71 10.60
N PRO A 64 -8.66 -5.97 10.99
CA PRO A 64 -10.02 -6.35 10.70
C PRO A 64 -10.31 -6.20 9.21
N SER A 65 -10.99 -7.18 8.63
CA SER A 65 -11.36 -7.12 7.21
C SER A 65 -12.20 -5.88 6.87
N ASN A 66 -13.10 -5.49 7.76
CA ASN A 66 -13.93 -4.30 7.56
C ASN A 66 -13.09 -3.03 7.42
N LEU A 67 -12.02 -2.88 8.21
CA LEU A 67 -11.09 -1.75 8.07
C LEU A 67 -10.42 -1.75 6.69
N ALA A 68 -10.02 -2.92 6.20
CA ALA A 68 -9.44 -3.03 4.85
C ALA A 68 -10.43 -2.59 3.77
N TYR A 69 -11.71 -2.97 3.90
CA TYR A 69 -12.77 -2.52 2.99
C TYR A 69 -12.97 -0.99 3.04
N TYR A 70 -13.23 -0.44 4.22
CA TYR A 70 -13.49 1.00 4.36
C TYR A 70 -12.30 1.86 3.94
N PHE A 71 -11.09 1.43 4.29
CA PHE A 71 -9.88 2.13 3.87
C PHE A 71 -9.65 2.06 2.36
N GLY A 72 -9.99 0.94 1.73
CA GLY A 72 -9.97 0.78 0.28
C GLY A 72 -10.96 1.69 -0.43
N ARG A 73 -12.23 1.68 0.03
CA ARG A 73 -13.29 2.56 -0.48
C ARG A 73 -12.93 4.04 -0.32
N ASN A 74 -12.46 4.44 0.86
CA ASN A 74 -12.02 5.81 1.11
C ASN A 74 -10.85 6.23 0.21
N SER A 75 -9.88 5.33 0.02
CA SER A 75 -8.75 5.57 -0.87
C SER A 75 -9.18 5.80 -2.33
N TYR A 76 -10.22 5.09 -2.79
CA TYR A 76 -10.82 5.33 -4.10
C TYR A 76 -11.38 6.76 -4.21
N HIS A 77 -12.18 7.19 -3.25
CA HIS A 77 -12.75 8.55 -3.25
C HIS A 77 -11.68 9.66 -3.19
N LEU A 78 -10.53 9.38 -2.59
CA LEU A 78 -9.36 10.27 -2.60
C LEU A 78 -8.54 10.22 -3.90
N GLY A 79 -8.94 9.44 -4.90
CA GLY A 79 -8.16 9.24 -6.12
C GLY A 79 -6.86 8.46 -5.92
N LYS A 80 -6.65 7.89 -4.73
CA LYS A 80 -5.48 7.05 -4.40
C LYS A 80 -5.69 5.61 -4.92
N TYR A 81 -5.91 5.46 -6.23
CA TYR A 81 -6.37 4.21 -6.83
C TYR A 81 -5.48 3.00 -6.54
N LYS A 82 -4.16 3.15 -6.62
CA LYS A 82 -3.22 2.05 -6.27
C LYS A 82 -3.38 1.60 -4.83
N GLN A 83 -3.57 2.54 -3.90
CA GLN A 83 -3.82 2.25 -2.49
C GLN A 83 -5.18 1.56 -2.31
N ALA A 84 -6.21 2.04 -3.02
CA ALA A 84 -7.55 1.43 -3.00
C ALA A 84 -7.50 -0.04 -3.43
N ILE A 85 -6.85 -0.34 -4.57
CA ILE A 85 -6.67 -1.70 -5.07
C ILE A 85 -5.98 -2.59 -4.03
N ASN A 86 -4.92 -2.11 -3.38
CA ASN A 86 -4.18 -2.86 -2.38
C ASN A 86 -5.06 -3.21 -1.16
N TRP A 87 -5.82 -2.24 -0.64
CA TRP A 87 -6.68 -2.46 0.52
C TRP A 87 -7.88 -3.35 0.20
N LEU A 88 -8.52 -3.18 -0.95
CA LEU A 88 -9.64 -4.02 -1.38
C LEU A 88 -9.19 -5.46 -1.64
N ASN A 89 -8.03 -5.67 -2.26
CA ASN A 89 -7.43 -7.01 -2.38
C ASN A 89 -7.10 -7.60 -1.01
N LYS A 90 -6.66 -6.79 -0.05
CA LYS A 90 -6.44 -7.26 1.32
C LYS A 90 -7.73 -7.71 2.01
N TYR A 91 -8.86 -7.05 1.73
CA TYR A 91 -10.15 -7.53 2.17
C TYR A 91 -10.48 -8.92 1.60
N VAL A 92 -10.27 -9.11 0.28
CA VAL A 92 -10.50 -10.40 -0.40
C VAL A 92 -9.60 -11.50 0.20
N GLU A 93 -8.34 -11.19 0.47
CA GLU A 93 -7.40 -12.12 1.12
C GLU A 93 -7.91 -12.57 2.51
N LEU A 94 -8.48 -11.64 3.28
CA LEU A 94 -8.96 -11.92 4.64
C LEU A 94 -10.32 -12.61 4.70
N LYS A 95 -11.21 -12.38 3.73
CA LYS A 95 -12.62 -12.86 3.74
C LYS A 95 -12.96 -13.82 2.62
N GLY A 96 -12.11 -13.92 1.60
CA GLY A 96 -12.45 -14.71 0.41
C GLY A 96 -13.61 -14.08 -0.36
N THR A 97 -14.38 -14.93 -1.04
CA THR A 97 -15.51 -14.51 -1.89
C THR A 97 -16.86 -14.47 -1.17
N THR A 98 -16.91 -14.76 0.12
CA THR A 98 -18.14 -14.84 0.94
C THR A 98 -18.28 -13.72 1.97
N GLY A 99 -17.44 -12.71 1.87
CA GLY A 99 -17.46 -11.56 2.78
C GLY A 99 -18.68 -10.66 2.58
N GLN A 100 -19.12 -9.99 3.65
CA GLN A 100 -20.27 -9.11 3.67
C GLN A 100 -20.22 -8.01 2.57
N PHE A 101 -19.03 -7.47 2.28
CA PHE A 101 -18.83 -6.38 1.31
C PHE A 101 -18.32 -6.88 -0.05
N ASN A 102 -18.46 -8.15 -0.36
CA ASN A 102 -17.81 -8.74 -1.52
C ASN A 102 -18.25 -8.11 -2.86
N ASP A 103 -19.54 -7.80 -3.00
CA ASP A 103 -20.05 -7.19 -4.22
C ASP A 103 -19.54 -5.76 -4.40
N GLU A 104 -19.58 -4.97 -3.32
CA GLU A 104 -19.04 -3.60 -3.32
C GLU A 104 -17.51 -3.58 -3.54
N VAL A 105 -16.79 -4.54 -2.97
CA VAL A 105 -15.35 -4.69 -3.19
C VAL A 105 -15.03 -4.93 -4.66
N ARG A 106 -15.81 -5.79 -5.34
CA ARG A 106 -15.63 -6.03 -6.79
C ARG A 106 -15.89 -4.76 -7.61
N GLU A 107 -16.94 -4.02 -7.26
CA GLU A 107 -17.27 -2.75 -7.92
C GLU A 107 -16.13 -1.73 -7.72
N TYR A 108 -15.74 -1.46 -6.48
CA TYR A 108 -14.66 -0.51 -6.18
C TYR A 108 -13.29 -0.95 -6.73
N LEU A 109 -13.01 -2.24 -6.82
CA LEU A 109 -11.81 -2.73 -7.50
C LEU A 109 -11.82 -2.39 -8.98
N ALA A 110 -12.93 -2.63 -9.67
CA ALA A 110 -13.06 -2.29 -11.09
C ALA A 110 -12.92 -0.78 -11.32
N LEU A 111 -13.60 0.04 -10.51
CA LEU A 111 -13.51 1.49 -10.58
C LEU A 111 -12.10 2.01 -10.27
N ALA A 112 -11.42 1.45 -9.27
CA ALA A 112 -10.07 1.84 -8.90
C ALA A 112 -9.04 1.43 -9.98
N GLN A 113 -9.20 0.25 -10.58
CA GLN A 113 -8.35 -0.20 -11.69
C GLN A 113 -8.50 0.72 -12.91
N GLU A 114 -9.72 1.08 -13.26
CA GLU A 114 -10.00 2.01 -14.35
C GLU A 114 -9.44 3.41 -14.06
N GLY A 115 -9.64 3.93 -12.84
CA GLY A 115 -9.07 5.21 -12.42
C GLY A 115 -7.53 5.20 -12.48
N PHE A 116 -6.92 4.11 -12.04
CA PHE A 116 -5.46 3.94 -12.10
C PHE A 116 -4.95 3.87 -13.54
N ARG A 117 -5.67 3.17 -14.43
CA ARG A 117 -5.35 3.10 -15.86
C ARG A 117 -5.38 4.49 -16.49
N LYS A 118 -6.45 5.27 -16.26
CA LYS A 118 -6.57 6.64 -16.78
C LYS A 118 -5.44 7.55 -16.29
N LEU A 119 -5.10 7.51 -15.01
CA LEU A 119 -3.96 8.29 -14.49
C LEU A 119 -2.66 7.95 -15.20
N ARG A 120 -2.43 6.66 -15.49
CA ARG A 120 -1.23 6.21 -16.20
C ARG A 120 -1.22 6.68 -17.67
N GLU A 121 -2.35 6.65 -18.33
CA GLU A 121 -2.49 7.14 -19.71
C GLU A 121 -2.25 8.65 -19.78
N ASP A 122 -2.82 9.43 -18.88
CA ASP A 122 -2.62 10.87 -18.80
C ASP A 122 -1.14 11.24 -18.48
N GLU A 123 -0.45 10.43 -17.69
CA GLU A 123 0.97 10.60 -17.41
C GLU A 123 1.82 10.32 -18.65
N ILE A 124 1.51 9.27 -19.38
CA ILE A 124 2.18 8.92 -20.65
C ILE A 124 1.98 10.04 -21.69
N ASP A 125 0.72 10.51 -21.87
CA ASP A 125 0.40 11.57 -22.83
C ASP A 125 1.15 12.87 -22.51
N ARG A 126 1.17 13.26 -21.22
CA ARG A 126 1.94 14.44 -20.76
C ARG A 126 3.44 14.30 -21.05
N THR A 127 4.00 13.13 -20.74
CA THR A 127 5.42 12.85 -20.98
C THR A 127 5.74 12.91 -22.47
N GLN A 128 4.87 12.31 -23.30
CA GLN A 128 5.06 12.28 -24.75
C GLN A 128 4.96 13.70 -25.37
N LYS A 129 4.03 14.52 -24.88
CA LYS A 129 3.96 15.94 -25.28
C LYS A 129 5.21 16.72 -24.91
N GLN A 130 5.76 16.51 -23.71
CA GLN A 130 7.02 17.17 -23.31
C GLN A 130 8.18 16.75 -24.21
N LEU A 131 8.30 15.46 -24.51
CA LEU A 131 9.34 14.96 -25.43
C LEU A 131 9.23 15.55 -26.84
N THR A 132 8.02 15.64 -27.40
CA THR A 132 7.81 16.21 -28.74
C THR A 132 8.08 17.72 -28.78
N THR A 133 7.88 18.43 -27.68
CA THR A 133 8.09 19.89 -27.61
C THR A 133 9.54 20.27 -27.30
N HIS A 134 10.24 19.51 -26.48
CA HIS A 134 11.57 19.86 -25.99
C HIS A 134 12.66 18.81 -26.29
N GLY A 135 12.29 17.65 -26.82
CA GLY A 135 13.21 16.53 -27.06
C GLY A 135 13.83 15.92 -25.78
N TYR A 136 13.48 16.46 -24.62
CA TYR A 136 14.00 16.07 -23.34
C TYR A 136 12.91 16.21 -22.26
N PHE A 137 12.81 15.21 -21.37
CA PHE A 137 11.89 15.23 -20.25
C PHE A 137 12.61 15.72 -18.99
N ASP A 138 12.12 16.82 -18.41
CA ASP A 138 12.63 17.35 -17.15
C ASP A 138 12.19 16.46 -15.97
N CYS A 139 13.15 15.75 -15.39
CA CYS A 139 12.88 14.84 -14.30
C CYS A 139 12.63 15.61 -12.98
N PRO A 140 11.58 15.27 -12.24
CA PRO A 140 11.30 15.87 -10.94
C PRO A 140 12.32 15.47 -9.86
N SER A 141 13.17 14.49 -10.15
CA SER A 141 14.22 13.96 -9.27
C SER A 141 15.44 13.54 -10.08
N PRO A 142 16.66 13.59 -9.50
CA PRO A 142 17.88 13.10 -10.16
C PRO A 142 17.82 11.64 -10.56
N TYR A 143 16.99 10.85 -9.87
CA TYR A 143 16.78 9.43 -10.14
C TYR A 143 15.30 9.13 -10.32
N MET A 144 14.97 8.44 -11.41
CA MET A 144 13.64 7.97 -11.76
C MET A 144 13.54 6.47 -11.52
N HIS A 145 12.35 5.97 -11.18
CA HIS A 145 12.12 4.53 -11.14
C HIS A 145 12.26 3.93 -12.54
N CYS A 146 13.01 2.83 -12.64
CA CYS A 146 13.15 2.12 -13.90
C CYS A 146 11.80 1.52 -14.32
N PRO A 147 11.24 1.91 -15.50
CA PRO A 147 9.93 1.40 -15.92
C PRO A 147 9.94 -0.08 -16.27
N ILE A 148 11.12 -0.62 -16.64
CA ILE A 148 11.27 -2.01 -17.09
C ILE A 148 11.12 -2.99 -15.91
N CYS A 149 11.65 -2.65 -14.73
CA CYS A 149 11.52 -3.47 -13.52
C CYS A 149 10.58 -2.84 -12.48
N ASN A 150 9.86 -1.78 -12.82
CA ASN A 150 8.99 -1.02 -11.91
C ASN A 150 9.70 -0.58 -10.61
N GLY A 151 10.97 -0.24 -10.70
CA GLY A 151 11.77 0.23 -9.57
C GLY A 151 12.28 -0.88 -8.64
N THR A 152 12.02 -2.14 -8.92
CA THR A 152 12.42 -3.27 -8.06
C THR A 152 13.87 -3.70 -8.22
N GLY A 153 14.51 -3.36 -9.33
CA GLY A 153 15.84 -3.85 -9.70
C GLY A 153 15.86 -5.31 -10.17
N VAL A 154 14.72 -5.99 -10.18
CA VAL A 154 14.60 -7.41 -10.52
C VAL A 154 13.51 -7.60 -11.57
N LEU A 155 13.80 -8.41 -12.58
CA LEU A 155 12.83 -8.91 -13.54
C LEU A 155 12.38 -10.30 -13.11
N ILE A 156 11.07 -10.52 -13.11
CA ILE A 156 10.47 -11.82 -12.79
C ILE A 156 9.84 -12.35 -14.06
N THR A 157 10.35 -13.47 -14.54
CA THR A 157 9.83 -14.14 -15.74
C THR A 157 9.31 -15.54 -15.40
N PRO A 158 8.21 -15.99 -16.03
CA PRO A 158 7.75 -17.36 -15.83
C PRO A 158 8.76 -18.34 -16.42
N GLY A 159 9.24 -19.27 -15.60
CA GLY A 159 10.15 -20.35 -16.01
C GLY A 159 9.44 -21.72 -16.01
N LYS A 160 10.11 -22.73 -16.53
CA LYS A 160 9.56 -24.11 -16.63
C LYS A 160 9.25 -24.76 -15.28
N PHE A 161 9.91 -24.32 -14.19
CA PHE A 161 9.79 -24.86 -12.83
C PHE A 161 9.40 -23.81 -11.78
N GLY A 162 8.87 -22.65 -12.21
CA GLY A 162 8.51 -21.54 -11.34
C GLY A 162 9.03 -20.20 -11.86
N ALA A 163 8.94 -19.17 -11.04
CA ALA A 163 9.42 -17.84 -11.40
C ALA A 163 10.95 -17.79 -11.45
N VAL A 164 11.49 -17.19 -12.50
CA VAL A 164 12.92 -16.91 -12.65
C VAL A 164 13.16 -15.44 -12.34
N TYR A 165 14.10 -15.17 -11.46
CA TYR A 165 14.48 -13.84 -11.01
C TYR A 165 15.81 -13.45 -11.66
N GLN A 166 15.84 -12.28 -12.30
CA GLN A 166 17.05 -11.74 -12.94
C GLN A 166 17.26 -10.29 -12.54
N THR A 167 18.49 -9.88 -12.30
CA THR A 167 18.82 -8.47 -12.10
C THR A 167 18.39 -7.67 -13.34
N CYS A 168 17.80 -6.50 -13.12
CA CYS A 168 17.39 -5.65 -14.24
C CYS A 168 18.63 -5.18 -15.03
N PRO A 169 18.75 -5.51 -16.33
CA PRO A 169 19.95 -5.17 -17.11
C PRO A 169 20.10 -3.67 -17.39
N TYR A 170 19.08 -2.87 -17.10
CA TYR A 170 19.08 -1.42 -17.34
C TYR A 170 19.36 -0.60 -16.09
N SER A 171 18.81 -0.98 -14.95
CA SER A 171 18.94 -0.25 -13.69
C SER A 171 19.79 -0.97 -12.63
N GLY A 172 20.20 -2.20 -12.91
CA GLY A 172 20.83 -3.06 -11.91
C GLY A 172 19.89 -3.30 -10.72
N LEU A 173 20.47 -3.66 -9.57
CA LEU A 173 19.71 -3.89 -8.32
C LEU A 173 19.07 -2.61 -7.75
N SER A 174 19.54 -1.41 -8.16
CA SER A 174 18.99 -0.14 -7.66
C SER A 174 17.53 0.09 -8.05
N GLY A 175 17.09 -0.48 -9.18
CA GLY A 175 15.77 -0.21 -9.74
C GLY A 175 15.60 1.24 -10.23
N LYS A 176 16.68 2.03 -10.30
CA LYS A 176 16.63 3.46 -10.61
C LYS A 176 17.46 3.77 -11.85
N LEU A 177 16.99 4.73 -12.62
CA LEU A 177 17.69 5.33 -13.75
C LEU A 177 18.03 6.79 -13.44
N THR A 178 19.14 7.29 -13.92
CA THR A 178 19.38 8.75 -13.94
C THR A 178 18.37 9.42 -14.88
N CYS A 179 18.22 10.75 -14.79
CA CYS A 179 17.32 11.48 -15.67
C CYS A 179 17.71 11.29 -17.15
N GLU A 180 19.00 11.25 -17.47
CA GLU A 180 19.49 11.02 -18.83
C GLU A 180 19.13 9.61 -19.32
N GLU A 181 19.40 8.57 -18.51
CA GLU A 181 19.01 7.18 -18.84
C GLU A 181 17.50 7.03 -18.99
N TYR A 182 16.71 7.76 -18.18
CA TYR A 182 15.25 7.77 -18.32
C TYR A 182 14.80 8.41 -19.63
N ASN A 183 15.45 9.52 -20.05
CA ASN A 183 15.22 10.14 -21.34
C ASN A 183 15.62 9.24 -22.50
N GLN A 184 16.75 8.53 -22.42
CA GLN A 184 17.15 7.51 -23.39
C GLN A 184 16.11 6.39 -23.49
N TYR A 185 15.56 5.93 -22.35
CA TYR A 185 14.46 4.95 -22.35
C TYR A 185 13.23 5.48 -23.11
N LEU A 186 12.82 6.73 -22.85
CA LEU A 186 11.66 7.32 -23.51
C LEU A 186 11.83 7.47 -25.03
N ARG A 187 13.07 7.67 -25.50
CA ARG A 187 13.42 7.71 -26.92
C ARG A 187 13.68 6.32 -27.53
N GLY A 188 13.67 5.26 -26.72
CA GLY A 188 14.00 3.91 -27.17
C GLY A 188 15.50 3.66 -27.39
N GLU A 189 16.35 4.50 -26.84
CA GLU A 189 17.82 4.51 -27.00
C GLU A 189 18.57 3.89 -25.82
N LEU A 190 17.86 3.51 -24.74
CA LEU A 190 18.50 3.00 -23.53
C LEU A 190 19.14 1.63 -23.79
N GLU A 191 20.44 1.57 -23.61
CA GLU A 191 21.21 0.35 -23.74
C GLU A 191 21.28 -0.45 -22.42
N LYS A 192 21.47 -1.77 -22.55
CA LYS A 192 21.69 -2.63 -21.38
C LYS A 192 23.06 -2.32 -20.78
N LYS A 193 23.13 -2.18 -19.46
CA LYS A 193 24.41 -2.13 -18.74
C LYS A 193 25.08 -3.49 -18.89
N VAL A 194 26.24 -3.53 -19.48
CA VAL A 194 27.06 -4.74 -19.59
C VAL A 194 27.60 -5.02 -18.19
N GLU A 195 27.34 -6.23 -17.65
CA GLU A 195 27.98 -6.71 -16.41
C GLU A 195 29.44 -7.06 -16.67
#